data_a6b5c3424ea70e60bf6885892c0bbc58
#
_entry.id   a6b5c3424ea70e60bf6885892c0bbc58
#
_cell.length_a   1.000
_cell.length_b   1.000
_cell.length_c   1.000
_cell.angle_alpha   90.00
_cell.angle_beta   90.00
_cell.angle_gamma   90.00
#
_symmetry.space_group_name_H-M   'P 1'
#
loop_
_entity.id
_entity.type
_entity.pdbx_description
1 polymer ?
#
loop_
_entity_poly.entity_id
_entity_poly.type
_entity_poly.pdbx_seq_one_letter_code
_entity_poly.pdbx_strand_id
1 'polypeptide(L)'
;PEGYQIYGLGEWGEVGGLILKNWTVQNISQNLDDYDDIAIGQDFGFNHANAILLLGIKDDNIYILQEIYVFEKETAEIIPLAIQDGIPAKRTMWCDSAEPDRIKAWRTAGFRARAVSKEHTTEKKYQSAQIDWLKGIVSKDRVIHRTIYVHPSCVNTIKELQQWKWKKDERTGEYLDEPV
;
A
#
# COMPACT_ATOMS: atom_id res chain seq x y z
N PRO A 1 6.75 25.67 -13.30
CA PRO A 1 6.31 24.98 -13.66
C PRO A 1 6.11 23.52 -13.73
N GLU A 2 7.15 22.67 -13.85
CA GLU A 2 6.97 21.21 -13.87
C GLU A 2 6.31 20.66 -12.60
N GLY A 3 6.63 21.20 -11.43
CA GLY A 3 6.03 20.78 -10.17
C GLY A 3 4.52 21.02 -10.07
N TYR A 4 4.00 22.06 -10.74
CA TYR A 4 2.56 22.35 -10.76
C TYR A 4 1.79 21.37 -11.67
N GLN A 5 2.38 20.97 -12.79
CA GLN A 5 1.79 19.94 -13.65
C GLN A 5 1.72 18.58 -12.97
N ILE A 6 2.76 18.23 -12.20
CA ILE A 6 2.81 16.97 -11.44
C ILE A 6 1.77 16.94 -10.32
N TYR A 7 1.62 18.01 -9.56
CA TYR A 7 0.72 18.04 -8.38
C TYR A 7 -0.67 18.61 -8.67
N GLY A 8 -0.82 19.41 -9.72
CA GLY A 8 -2.06 20.11 -10.02
C GLY A 8 -2.93 19.45 -11.08
N LEU A 9 -2.35 18.76 -12.05
CA LEU A 9 -3.05 18.16 -13.18
C LEU A 9 -3.01 16.63 -13.21
N GLY A 10 -2.24 15.99 -12.32
CA GLY A 10 -2.09 14.54 -12.30
C GLY A 10 -1.40 13.98 -13.57
N GLU A 11 -0.80 14.84 -14.38
CA GLU A 11 -0.03 14.43 -15.53
C GLU A 11 1.41 14.15 -15.12
N TRP A 12 1.75 12.88 -15.06
CA TRP A 12 3.11 12.42 -14.85
C TRP A 12 3.84 12.42 -16.18
N GLY A 13 4.92 13.17 -16.29
CA GLY A 13 5.92 12.88 -17.31
C GLY A 13 6.29 11.39 -17.21
N GLU A 14 6.39 10.68 -18.32
CA GLU A 14 6.73 9.24 -18.33
C GLU A 14 8.06 8.99 -17.64
N VAL A 15 8.01 8.80 -16.33
CA VAL A 15 9.15 8.25 -15.60
C VAL A 15 9.21 6.78 -15.96
N GLY A 16 10.11 6.43 -16.87
CA GLY A 16 10.28 5.05 -17.31
C GLY A 16 10.49 4.10 -16.13
N GLY A 17 9.88 2.93 -16.20
CA GLY A 17 10.08 1.87 -15.22
C GLY A 17 9.18 1.90 -14.00
N LEU A 18 8.23 2.82 -13.86
CA LEU A 18 7.26 2.78 -12.76
C LEU A 18 6.43 1.49 -12.79
N ILE A 19 6.28 0.85 -11.64
CA ILE A 19 5.53 -0.39 -11.47
C ILE A 19 4.03 -0.13 -11.54
N LEU A 20 3.54 0.89 -10.84
CA LEU A 20 2.13 1.30 -10.86
C LEU A 20 1.97 2.66 -11.51
N LYS A 21 1.04 2.78 -12.47
CA LYS A 21 0.77 4.01 -13.22
C LYS A 21 -0.66 4.52 -13.05
N ASN A 22 -1.61 3.65 -12.70
CA ASN A 22 -3.03 4.01 -12.59
C ASN A 22 -3.43 4.32 -11.14
N TRP A 23 -2.93 5.43 -10.63
CA TRP A 23 -3.30 5.97 -9.33
C TRP A 23 -3.32 7.50 -9.38
N THR A 24 -4.01 8.12 -8.46
CA THR A 24 -4.11 9.58 -8.39
C THR A 24 -4.27 10.06 -6.95
N VAL A 25 -3.72 11.23 -6.66
CA VAL A 25 -3.93 11.92 -5.38
C VAL A 25 -5.21 12.73 -5.48
N GLN A 26 -6.15 12.49 -4.56
CA GLN A 26 -7.43 13.17 -4.53
C GLN A 26 -7.89 13.37 -3.10
N ASN A 27 -8.56 14.49 -2.82
CA ASN A 27 -9.24 14.69 -1.54
C ASN A 27 -10.49 13.80 -1.50
N ILE A 28 -10.34 12.62 -0.88
CA ILE A 28 -11.36 11.59 -0.75
C ILE A 28 -11.93 11.60 0.67
N SER A 29 -13.15 11.09 0.85
CA SER A 29 -13.74 10.95 2.18
C SER A 29 -12.92 10.00 3.04
N GLN A 30 -12.70 10.36 4.29
CA GLN A 30 -12.12 9.47 5.31
C GLN A 30 -13.20 8.85 6.22
N ASN A 31 -14.47 9.12 5.96
CA ASN A 31 -15.58 8.45 6.64
C ASN A 31 -15.71 7.02 6.10
N LEU A 32 -15.57 6.03 6.97
CA LEU A 32 -15.59 4.62 6.58
C LEU A 32 -16.94 4.14 6.07
N ASP A 33 -18.02 4.80 6.48
CA ASP A 33 -19.37 4.46 6.03
C ASP A 33 -19.65 4.81 4.56
N ASP A 34 -18.76 5.57 3.94
CA ASP A 34 -18.84 5.93 2.53
C ASP A 34 -18.32 4.83 1.58
N TYR A 35 -17.82 3.71 2.13
CA TYR A 35 -17.16 2.62 1.40
C TYR A 35 -17.91 1.30 1.59
N ASP A 36 -17.92 0.48 0.53
CA ASP A 36 -18.57 -0.83 0.52
C ASP A 36 -17.84 -1.84 1.41
N ASP A 37 -16.50 -1.75 1.45
CA ASP A 37 -15.66 -2.56 2.34
C ASP A 37 -14.43 -1.78 2.80
N ILE A 38 -13.88 -2.23 3.95
CA ILE A 38 -12.69 -1.65 4.58
C ILE A 38 -11.68 -2.77 4.84
N ALA A 39 -10.45 -2.53 4.42
CA ALA A 39 -9.31 -3.39 4.70
C ALA A 39 -8.18 -2.61 5.35
N ILE A 40 -7.33 -3.31 6.07
CA ILE A 40 -6.12 -2.75 6.68
C ILE A 40 -4.94 -3.61 6.25
N GLY A 41 -3.91 -2.97 5.73
CA GLY A 41 -2.61 -3.60 5.45
C GLY A 41 -1.59 -3.21 6.51
N GLN A 42 -0.82 -4.18 7.02
CA GLN A 42 0.27 -3.95 7.97
C GLN A 42 1.54 -4.61 7.43
N ASP A 43 2.55 -3.80 7.22
CA ASP A 43 3.91 -4.24 6.95
C ASP A 43 4.79 -3.95 8.18
N PHE A 44 5.46 -5.00 8.68
CA PHE A 44 6.27 -4.90 9.89
C PHE A 44 7.70 -4.47 9.53
N GLY A 45 8.13 -3.36 10.06
CA GLY A 45 9.51 -2.89 10.00
C GLY A 45 10.03 -2.46 11.36
N PHE A 46 11.35 -2.35 11.48
CA PHE A 46 12.03 -1.67 12.57
C PHE A 46 13.10 -0.74 12.00
N ASN A 47 14.14 -1.28 11.35
CA ASN A 47 15.13 -0.50 10.59
C ASN A 47 14.55 0.04 9.27
N HIS A 48 13.53 -0.62 8.75
CA HIS A 48 12.68 -0.12 7.66
C HIS A 48 11.39 0.42 8.26
N ALA A 49 10.61 1.13 7.45
CA ALA A 49 9.34 1.66 7.90
C ALA A 49 8.40 0.54 8.37
N ASN A 50 7.75 0.75 9.51
CA ASN A 50 6.57 0.01 9.89
C ASN A 50 5.38 0.79 9.35
N ALA A 51 4.60 0.18 8.46
CA ALA A 51 3.52 0.84 7.73
C ALA A 51 2.17 0.19 7.99
N ILE A 52 1.17 1.01 8.27
CA ILE A 52 -0.24 0.60 8.28
C ILE A 52 -0.98 1.45 7.26
N LEU A 53 -1.72 0.81 6.38
CA LEU A 53 -2.61 1.48 5.43
C LEU A 53 -4.05 1.12 5.73
N LEU A 54 -4.90 2.13 5.85
CA LEU A 54 -6.35 1.98 5.90
C LEU A 54 -6.91 2.18 4.50
N LEU A 55 -7.63 1.19 4.01
CA LEU A 55 -8.12 1.11 2.64
C LEU A 55 -9.64 1.03 2.63
N GLY A 56 -10.27 1.84 1.78
CA GLY A 56 -11.67 1.71 1.41
C GLY A 56 -11.80 1.10 0.01
N ILE A 57 -12.87 0.33 -0.21
CA ILE A 57 -13.26 -0.20 -1.51
C ILE A 57 -14.65 0.32 -1.82
N LYS A 58 -14.83 0.92 -2.99
CA LYS A 58 -16.11 1.42 -3.48
C LYS A 58 -16.14 1.42 -4.99
N ASP A 59 -17.25 0.96 -5.57
CA ASP A 59 -17.43 0.91 -7.03
C ASP A 59 -16.22 0.27 -7.75
N ASP A 60 -15.72 -0.84 -7.19
CA ASP A 60 -14.51 -1.56 -7.64
C ASP A 60 -13.19 -0.77 -7.57
N ASN A 61 -13.18 0.46 -7.09
CA ASN A 61 -11.96 1.24 -6.90
C ASN A 61 -11.36 1.05 -5.50
N ILE A 62 -10.08 1.37 -5.39
CA ILE A 62 -9.31 1.28 -4.15
C ILE A 62 -8.99 2.70 -3.67
N TYR A 63 -9.28 2.97 -2.41
CA TYR A 63 -9.06 4.27 -1.78
C TYR A 63 -8.11 4.10 -0.60
N ILE A 64 -6.94 4.72 -0.66
CA ILE A 64 -5.99 4.77 0.47
C ILE A 64 -6.35 5.98 1.31
N LEU A 65 -6.96 5.73 2.46
CA LEU A 65 -7.63 6.74 3.28
C LEU A 65 -6.68 7.36 4.30
N GLN A 66 -5.80 6.53 4.87
CA GLN A 66 -4.92 6.91 5.97
C GLN A 66 -3.70 6.01 5.99
N GLU A 67 -2.57 6.58 6.44
CA GLU A 67 -1.34 5.84 6.70
C GLU A 67 -0.80 6.11 8.10
N ILE A 68 -0.21 5.08 8.71
CA ILE A 68 0.76 5.21 9.79
C ILE A 68 2.09 4.73 9.22
N TYR A 69 3.12 5.56 9.30
CA TYR A 69 4.42 5.26 8.71
C TYR A 69 5.51 5.70 9.68
N VAL A 70 6.10 4.74 10.38
CA VAL A 70 7.03 5.01 11.48
C VAL A 70 8.26 4.12 11.40
N PHE A 71 9.37 4.61 11.95
CA PHE A 71 10.63 3.89 12.07
C PHE A 71 10.96 3.64 13.54
N GLU A 72 11.81 2.65 13.80
CA GLU A 72 12.40 2.37 15.11
C GLU A 72 11.37 2.27 16.25
N LYS A 73 10.19 1.72 15.93
CA LYS A 73 9.12 1.49 16.89
C LYS A 73 8.76 0.02 17.00
N GLU A 74 8.67 -0.44 18.24
CA GLU A 74 8.14 -1.76 18.54
C GLU A 74 6.61 -1.81 18.36
N THR A 75 6.10 -3.01 18.12
CA THR A 75 4.65 -3.21 17.94
C THR A 75 3.84 -2.68 19.13
N ALA A 76 4.37 -2.79 20.34
CA ALA A 76 3.73 -2.26 21.55
C ALA A 76 3.58 -0.74 21.56
N GLU A 77 4.44 -0.02 20.85
CA GLU A 77 4.38 1.44 20.70
C GLU A 77 3.46 1.87 19.54
N ILE A 78 3.33 1.02 18.52
CA ILE A 78 2.52 1.31 17.33
C ILE A 78 1.03 1.06 17.59
N ILE A 79 0.70 0.06 18.40
CA ILE A 79 -0.69 -0.24 18.76
C ILE A 79 -1.42 0.97 19.36
N PRO A 80 -0.87 1.71 20.34
CA PRO A 80 -1.49 2.93 20.84
C PRO A 80 -1.69 4.01 19.76
N LEU A 81 -0.73 4.17 18.85
CA LEU A 81 -0.86 5.11 17.72
C LEU A 81 -2.03 4.72 16.81
N ALA A 82 -2.15 3.46 16.46
CA ALA A 82 -3.24 2.97 15.63
C ALA A 82 -4.61 3.18 16.29
N ILE A 83 -4.71 3.00 17.61
CA ILE A 83 -5.93 3.26 18.38
C ILE A 83 -6.24 4.76 18.38
N GLN A 84 -5.25 5.60 18.64
CA GLN A 84 -5.39 7.06 18.66
C GLN A 84 -5.83 7.60 17.29
N ASP A 85 -5.26 7.05 16.22
CA ASP A 85 -5.55 7.46 14.85
C ASP A 85 -6.85 6.82 14.29
N GLY A 86 -7.56 6.06 15.12
CA GLY A 86 -8.89 5.52 14.78
C GLY A 86 -8.86 4.34 13.81
N ILE A 87 -7.73 3.61 13.69
CA ILE A 87 -7.68 2.38 12.88
C ILE A 87 -8.69 1.37 13.43
N PRO A 88 -9.67 0.89 12.61
CA PRO A 88 -10.81 0.13 13.10
C PRO A 88 -10.43 -1.32 13.47
N ALA A 89 -10.29 -1.61 14.75
CA ALA A 89 -9.88 -2.91 15.28
C ALA A 89 -10.79 -4.09 14.84
N LYS A 90 -12.07 -3.81 14.53
CA LYS A 90 -13.05 -4.84 14.09
C LYS A 90 -12.92 -5.22 12.61
N ARG A 91 -12.21 -4.44 11.80
CA ARG A 91 -11.93 -4.76 10.41
C ARG A 91 -10.71 -5.67 10.32
N THR A 92 -10.64 -6.48 9.26
CA THR A 92 -9.48 -7.39 9.11
C THR A 92 -8.22 -6.59 8.77
N MET A 93 -7.19 -6.80 9.59
CA MET A 93 -5.83 -6.32 9.37
C MET A 93 -5.00 -7.45 8.79
N TRP A 94 -4.55 -7.29 7.56
CA TRP A 94 -3.70 -8.25 6.88
C TRP A 94 -2.23 -7.91 7.15
N CYS A 95 -1.52 -8.86 7.74
CA CYS A 95 -0.13 -8.69 8.19
C CYS A 95 0.80 -9.62 7.45
N ASP A 96 2.07 -9.22 7.29
CA ASP A 96 3.10 -10.14 6.82
C ASP A 96 3.18 -11.36 7.75
N SER A 97 3.20 -12.54 7.15
CA SER A 97 3.22 -13.82 7.86
C SER A 97 4.56 -14.15 8.53
N ALA A 98 5.63 -13.43 8.20
CA ALA A 98 6.96 -13.66 8.76
C ALA A 98 7.08 -13.32 10.26
N GLU A 99 6.13 -12.55 10.83
CA GLU A 99 6.20 -11.99 12.17
C GLU A 99 5.03 -12.44 13.09
N PRO A 100 4.90 -13.73 13.39
CA PRO A 100 3.75 -14.27 14.14
C PRO A 100 3.55 -13.67 15.53
N ASP A 101 4.64 -13.32 16.22
CA ASP A 101 4.57 -12.72 17.56
C ASP A 101 4.00 -11.30 17.51
N ARG A 102 4.33 -10.52 16.48
CA ARG A 102 3.76 -9.20 16.25
C ARG A 102 2.26 -9.28 15.94
N ILE A 103 1.86 -10.26 15.11
CA ILE A 103 0.45 -10.53 14.84
C ILE A 103 -0.30 -10.90 16.11
N LYS A 104 0.31 -11.71 16.98
CA LYS A 104 -0.26 -12.07 18.29
C LYS A 104 -0.44 -10.83 19.18
N ALA A 105 0.53 -9.91 19.20
CA ALA A 105 0.42 -8.66 19.95
C ALA A 105 -0.79 -7.82 19.49
N TRP A 106 -1.00 -7.67 18.19
CA TRP A 106 -2.18 -6.99 17.63
C TRP A 106 -3.49 -7.66 18.03
N ARG A 107 -3.54 -9.00 18.00
CA ARG A 107 -4.73 -9.75 18.46
C ARG A 107 -5.01 -9.55 19.94
N THR A 108 -3.97 -9.55 20.76
CA THR A 108 -4.08 -9.30 22.20
C THR A 108 -4.61 -7.89 22.49
N ALA A 109 -4.27 -6.92 21.65
CA ALA A 109 -4.78 -5.56 21.72
C ALA A 109 -6.21 -5.40 21.14
N GLY A 110 -6.84 -6.48 20.68
CA GLY A 110 -8.23 -6.49 20.21
C GLY A 110 -8.41 -6.30 18.71
N PHE A 111 -7.33 -6.21 17.94
CA PHE A 111 -7.40 -6.12 16.49
C PHE A 111 -7.64 -7.48 15.83
N ARG A 112 -8.39 -7.49 14.73
CA ARG A 112 -8.61 -8.69 13.93
C ARG A 112 -7.45 -8.92 12.95
N ALA A 113 -6.22 -9.09 13.50
CA ALA A 113 -5.01 -9.30 12.73
C ALA A 113 -4.91 -10.73 12.17
N ARG A 114 -4.60 -10.85 10.88
CA ARG A 114 -4.44 -12.12 10.16
C ARG A 114 -3.16 -12.11 9.33
N ALA A 115 -2.44 -13.24 9.36
CA ALA A 115 -1.33 -13.45 8.45
C ALA A 115 -1.82 -13.55 7.00
N VAL A 116 -1.09 -12.94 6.07
CA VAL A 116 -1.26 -13.21 4.64
C VAL A 116 -0.70 -14.60 4.34
N SER A 117 -1.46 -15.43 3.60
CA SER A 117 -0.97 -16.74 3.17
C SER A 117 0.07 -16.56 2.05
N LYS A 118 1.26 -17.13 2.27
CA LYS A 118 2.33 -17.23 1.26
C LYS A 118 2.47 -18.67 0.75
N GLU A 119 1.36 -19.40 0.61
CA GLU A 119 1.38 -20.82 0.30
C GLU A 119 2.14 -21.14 -1.00
N HIS A 120 3.07 -22.08 -0.89
CA HIS A 120 3.78 -22.78 -1.98
C HIS A 120 4.71 -21.99 -2.90
N THR A 121 5.19 -20.79 -2.50
CA THR A 121 6.09 -20.03 -3.36
C THR A 121 7.25 -19.42 -2.60
N THR A 122 8.37 -19.18 -3.29
CA THR A 122 9.48 -18.42 -2.72
C THR A 122 9.08 -16.94 -2.57
N GLU A 123 9.67 -16.23 -1.63
CA GLU A 123 9.35 -14.82 -1.35
C GLU A 123 9.43 -13.95 -2.61
N LYS A 124 10.47 -14.11 -3.42
CA LYS A 124 10.63 -13.38 -4.70
C LYS A 124 9.50 -13.65 -5.69
N LYS A 125 9.08 -14.90 -5.84
CA LYS A 125 7.94 -15.27 -6.71
C LYS A 125 6.62 -14.73 -6.18
N TYR A 126 6.48 -14.67 -4.85
CA TYR A 126 5.29 -14.13 -4.21
C TYR A 126 5.16 -12.62 -4.46
N GLN A 127 6.26 -11.86 -4.32
CA GLN A 127 6.26 -10.42 -4.61
C GLN A 127 5.91 -10.15 -6.08
N SER A 128 6.57 -10.82 -7.03
CA SER A 128 6.27 -10.67 -8.45
C SER A 128 4.80 -10.98 -8.76
N ALA A 129 4.27 -12.07 -8.22
CA ALA A 129 2.86 -12.44 -8.42
C ALA A 129 1.88 -11.41 -7.85
N GLN A 130 2.19 -10.81 -6.69
CA GLN A 130 1.38 -9.73 -6.12
C GLN A 130 1.42 -8.46 -6.97
N ILE A 131 2.60 -8.08 -7.44
CA ILE A 131 2.76 -6.94 -8.33
C ILE A 131 1.97 -7.14 -9.62
N ASP A 132 2.09 -8.31 -10.25
CA ASP A 132 1.38 -8.63 -11.48
C ASP A 132 -0.14 -8.65 -11.27
N TRP A 133 -0.60 -9.20 -10.14
CA TRP A 133 -2.02 -9.16 -9.78
C TRP A 133 -2.50 -7.71 -9.61
N LEU A 134 -1.78 -6.89 -8.86
CA LEU A 134 -2.12 -5.48 -8.63
C LEU A 134 -2.11 -4.67 -9.93
N LYS A 135 -1.08 -4.82 -10.77
CA LYS A 135 -1.03 -4.23 -12.12
C LYS A 135 -2.22 -4.68 -12.96
N GLY A 136 -2.55 -5.97 -12.88
CA GLY A 136 -3.68 -6.54 -13.60
C GLY A 136 -5.01 -5.92 -13.22
N ILE A 137 -5.30 -5.66 -11.95
CA ILE A 137 -6.58 -5.09 -11.52
C ILE A 137 -6.71 -3.59 -11.79
N VAL A 138 -5.59 -2.86 -11.90
CA VAL A 138 -5.60 -1.42 -12.20
C VAL A 138 -5.27 -1.10 -13.67
N SER A 139 -5.07 -2.12 -14.52
CA SER A 139 -4.77 -1.92 -15.94
C SER A 139 -5.94 -1.30 -16.68
N LYS A 140 -5.67 -0.22 -17.43
CA LYS A 140 -6.65 0.45 -18.28
C LYS A 140 -7.07 -0.37 -19.49
N ASP A 141 -6.33 -1.42 -19.83
CA ASP A 141 -6.63 -2.32 -20.96
C ASP A 141 -7.77 -3.30 -20.65
N ARG A 142 -8.23 -3.35 -19.40
CA ARG A 142 -9.39 -4.16 -19.03
C ARG A 142 -10.69 -3.39 -19.23
N VAL A 143 -11.74 -4.11 -19.59
CA VAL A 143 -13.12 -3.56 -19.70
C VAL A 143 -13.57 -2.97 -18.37
N ILE A 144 -13.20 -3.62 -17.25
CA ILE A 144 -13.39 -3.10 -15.89
C ILE A 144 -12.00 -2.98 -15.27
N HIS A 145 -11.55 -1.74 -15.04
CA HIS A 145 -10.29 -1.47 -14.38
C HIS A 145 -10.53 -0.70 -13.08
N ARG A 146 -9.69 -0.96 -12.09
CA ARG A 146 -9.71 -0.26 -10.81
C ARG A 146 -8.74 0.89 -10.84
N THR A 147 -9.13 1.99 -10.23
CA THR A 147 -8.25 3.13 -9.98
C THR A 147 -7.88 3.16 -8.49
N ILE A 148 -6.64 3.50 -8.19
CA ILE A 148 -6.20 3.73 -6.82
C ILE A 148 -6.25 5.24 -6.58
N TYR A 149 -7.07 5.64 -5.60
CA TYR A 149 -7.14 7.00 -5.11
C TYR A 149 -6.38 7.09 -3.79
N VAL A 150 -5.52 8.08 -3.64
CA VAL A 150 -4.71 8.28 -2.44
C VAL A 150 -5.08 9.61 -1.80
N HIS A 151 -5.45 9.58 -0.53
CA HIS A 151 -5.71 10.81 0.22
C HIS A 151 -4.41 11.61 0.36
N PRO A 152 -4.43 12.96 0.21
CA PRO A 152 -3.23 13.80 0.25
C PRO A 152 -2.41 13.69 1.55
N SER A 153 -3.05 13.27 2.67
CA SER A 153 -2.34 13.07 3.95
C SER A 153 -1.43 11.83 3.95
N CYS A 154 -1.61 10.91 3.00
CA CYS A 154 -0.79 9.70 2.87
C CYS A 154 0.53 10.02 2.13
N VAL A 155 1.33 10.90 2.71
CA VAL A 155 2.51 11.48 2.04
C VAL A 155 3.61 10.47 1.77
N ASN A 156 3.77 9.45 2.64
CA ASN A 156 4.77 8.41 2.46
C ASN A 156 4.33 7.43 1.37
N THR A 157 3.08 7.00 1.39
CA THR A 157 2.49 6.17 0.33
C THR A 157 2.63 6.84 -1.04
N ILE A 158 2.37 8.16 -1.12
CA ILE A 158 2.53 8.92 -2.36
C ILE A 158 4.00 8.86 -2.83
N LYS A 159 4.96 9.09 -1.94
CA LYS A 159 6.39 9.01 -2.27
C LYS A 159 6.81 7.62 -2.73
N GLU A 160 6.37 6.59 -2.03
CA GLU A 160 6.66 5.19 -2.39
C GLU A 160 6.11 4.87 -3.78
N LEU A 161 4.85 5.18 -4.06
CA LEU A 161 4.24 4.97 -5.37
C LEU A 161 4.94 5.73 -6.49
N GLN A 162 5.45 6.93 -6.21
CA GLN A 162 6.22 7.74 -7.16
C GLN A 162 7.60 7.16 -7.47
N GLN A 163 8.18 6.45 -6.52
CA GLN A 163 9.54 5.92 -6.59
C GLN A 163 9.58 4.42 -6.90
N TRP A 164 8.46 3.71 -6.78
CA TRP A 164 8.38 2.27 -6.97
C TRP A 164 8.59 1.90 -8.43
N LYS A 165 9.79 1.44 -8.72
CA LYS A 165 10.31 1.20 -10.08
C LYS A 165 10.87 -0.20 -10.22
N TRP A 166 10.88 -0.67 -11.45
CA TRP A 166 11.69 -1.81 -11.82
C TRP A 166 13.19 -1.44 -11.81
N LYS A 167 14.00 -2.34 -11.29
CA LYS A 167 15.45 -2.23 -11.35
C LYS A 167 15.90 -2.19 -12.81
N LYS A 168 16.86 -1.34 -13.11
CA LYS A 168 17.45 -1.23 -14.43
C LYS A 168 18.80 -1.94 -14.45
N ASP A 169 19.03 -2.79 -15.44
CA ASP A 169 20.35 -3.33 -15.71
C ASP A 169 21.25 -2.22 -16.27
N GLU A 170 22.32 -1.88 -15.56
CA GLU A 170 23.22 -0.79 -15.93
C GLU A 170 23.97 -1.07 -17.23
N ARG A 171 24.17 -2.34 -17.60
CA ARG A 171 24.91 -2.75 -18.79
C ARG A 171 24.04 -2.74 -20.05
N THR A 172 22.82 -3.26 -19.95
CA THR A 172 21.91 -3.38 -21.11
C THR A 172 20.94 -2.21 -21.22
N GLY A 173 20.69 -1.52 -20.10
CA GLY A 173 19.66 -0.48 -20.00
C GLY A 173 18.24 -1.02 -19.95
N GLU A 174 18.03 -2.32 -19.89
CA GLU A 174 16.72 -2.97 -19.80
C GLU A 174 16.20 -3.02 -18.37
N TYR A 175 14.88 -3.03 -18.19
CA TYR A 175 14.27 -3.20 -16.89
C TYR A 175 14.22 -4.69 -16.53
N LEU A 176 14.68 -5.00 -15.31
CA LEU A 176 14.60 -6.33 -14.73
C LEU A 176 13.23 -6.49 -14.04
N ASP A 177 12.75 -7.73 -13.96
CA ASP A 177 11.53 -8.06 -13.21
C ASP A 177 11.83 -8.12 -11.68
N GLU A 178 12.41 -7.05 -11.18
CA GLU A 178 12.86 -6.90 -9.80
C GLU A 178 12.56 -5.45 -9.35
N PRO A 179 11.71 -5.23 -8.34
CA PRO A 179 11.42 -3.89 -7.83
C PRO A 179 12.62 -3.32 -7.05
N VAL A 180 12.74 -1.98 -7.06
CA VAL A 180 13.74 -1.23 -6.27
C VAL A 180 13.03 -0.57 -5.12
#